data_59d946dfb65557b92fd3ff06014ce583
#
_entry.id   59d946dfb65557b92fd3ff06014ce583
#
_cell.length_a   1.000
_cell.length_b   1.000
_cell.length_c   1.000
_cell.angle_alpha   90.00
_cell.angle_beta   90.00
_cell.angle_gamma   90.00
#
_symmetry.space_group_name_H-M   'P 1'
#
loop_
_entity.id
_entity.type
_entity.pdbx_description
1 polymer ?
#
loop_
_entity_poly.entity_id
_entity_poly.type
_entity_poly.pdbx_seq_one_letter_code
_entity_poly.pdbx_strand_id
1 'polypeptide(L)'
;PHELQIDGLGGGHSLTSKVAIVSRSARGDCDVDYLFAQVSVNEKRVDTRPNCGNMLAGVGPFAIEQGLVAATEGTTLVRVFNVNTNSRIDVQVQTPHGHVAYDGDARIDGVDGTAAPVRLNFLDAWGSVTGSVFPTGKTQDTIQGVDVTCIDAAQVMVLMRAADFGLQGTESADELDSNTALRTALESIRREAGYRMGLGLSLIHI
;
A
#
# COMPACT_ATOMS: atom_id res chain seq x y z
N PRO A 1 4.97 -13.42 22.94
CA PRO A 1 4.66 -12.02 22.63
C PRO A 1 3.27 -11.69 23.17
N HIS A 2 3.12 -10.52 23.78
CA HIS A 2 1.83 -10.04 24.28
C HIS A 2 1.00 -9.51 23.10
N GLU A 3 -0.31 -9.80 23.07
CA GLU A 3 -1.19 -9.37 21.95
C GLU A 3 -1.16 -7.84 21.76
N LEU A 4 -1.12 -7.08 22.84
CA LEU A 4 -1.05 -5.62 22.79
C LEU A 4 0.38 -5.09 22.57
N GLN A 5 1.41 -5.96 22.57
CA GLN A 5 2.81 -5.59 22.36
C GLN A 5 3.26 -4.37 23.19
N ILE A 6 2.83 -4.32 24.47
CA ILE A 6 3.00 -3.18 25.37
C ILE A 6 4.47 -2.80 25.51
N ASP A 7 5.36 -3.79 25.57
CA ASP A 7 6.81 -3.61 25.74
C ASP A 7 7.57 -3.73 24.40
N GLY A 8 6.88 -3.67 23.26
CA GLY A 8 7.44 -3.85 21.94
C GLY A 8 7.39 -2.60 21.08
N LEU A 9 8.02 -2.67 19.91
CA LEU A 9 7.94 -1.66 18.85
C LEU A 9 6.65 -1.79 18.03
N GLY A 10 5.55 -2.11 18.64
CA GLY A 10 4.28 -2.26 17.96
C GLY A 10 3.12 -1.77 18.82
N GLY A 11 2.02 -1.42 18.21
CA GLY A 11 0.82 -0.92 18.88
C GLY A 11 -0.16 -2.00 19.33
N GLY A 12 0.22 -3.26 19.30
CA GLY A 12 -0.66 -4.36 19.66
C GLY A 12 -1.75 -4.71 18.64
N HIS A 13 -1.65 -4.16 17.45
CA HIS A 13 -2.56 -4.42 16.35
C HIS A 13 -1.77 -4.64 15.05
N SER A 14 -2.26 -5.46 14.13
CA SER A 14 -1.60 -5.72 12.84
C SER A 14 -1.32 -4.43 12.03
N LEU A 15 -2.19 -3.43 12.14
CA LEU A 15 -2.01 -2.14 11.47
C LEU A 15 -0.92 -1.26 12.09
N THR A 16 -0.50 -1.53 13.32
CA THR A 16 0.51 -0.76 14.06
C THR A 16 1.79 -1.55 14.33
N SER A 17 1.83 -2.83 13.99
CA SER A 17 3.00 -3.70 14.15
C SER A 17 3.79 -3.77 12.84
N LYS A 18 4.40 -2.65 12.45
CA LYS A 18 5.06 -2.44 11.17
C LYS A 18 6.42 -1.80 11.37
N VAL A 19 7.39 -2.19 10.54
CA VAL A 19 8.75 -1.65 10.56
C VAL A 19 9.13 -1.17 9.17
N ALA A 20 9.66 0.05 9.09
CA ALA A 20 10.34 0.58 7.92
C ALA A 20 11.86 0.51 8.15
N ILE A 21 12.56 -0.23 7.32
CA ILE A 21 14.03 -0.29 7.33
C ILE A 21 14.52 0.58 6.18
N VAL A 22 15.29 1.61 6.51
CA VAL A 22 15.75 2.62 5.54
C VAL A 22 17.28 2.65 5.55
N SER A 23 17.89 2.60 4.38
CA SER A 23 19.35 2.71 4.19
C SER A 23 19.67 3.54 2.96
N ARG A 24 20.93 4.01 2.86
CA ARG A 24 21.40 4.62 1.60
C ARG A 24 21.30 3.62 0.46
N SER A 25 20.79 4.06 -0.68
CA SER A 25 20.76 3.23 -1.88
C SER A 25 22.13 3.14 -2.52
N ALA A 26 22.49 1.95 -3.01
CA ALA A 26 23.64 1.78 -3.90
C ALA A 26 23.28 2.08 -5.37
N ARG A 27 22.01 2.36 -5.67
CA ARG A 27 21.50 2.67 -7.01
C ARG A 27 21.80 4.12 -7.36
N GLY A 28 22.17 4.38 -8.61
CA GLY A 28 22.39 5.77 -9.08
C GLY A 28 21.11 6.58 -9.29
N ASP A 29 19.97 5.91 -9.37
CA ASP A 29 18.65 6.51 -9.63
C ASP A 29 17.78 6.69 -8.38
N CYS A 30 18.27 6.23 -7.20
CA CYS A 30 17.58 6.36 -5.91
C CYS A 30 18.53 6.88 -4.83
N ASP A 31 17.97 7.54 -3.82
CA ASP A 31 18.73 8.09 -2.68
C ASP A 31 18.77 7.09 -1.52
N VAL A 32 17.65 6.41 -1.27
CA VAL A 32 17.48 5.44 -0.18
C VAL A 32 16.75 4.19 -0.66
N ASP A 33 17.06 3.07 0.00
CA ASP A 33 16.32 1.82 -0.09
C ASP A 33 15.35 1.73 1.09
N TYR A 34 14.13 1.30 0.83
CA TYR A 34 13.08 1.07 1.82
C TYR A 34 12.63 -0.38 1.77
N LEU A 35 12.79 -1.09 2.89
CA LEU A 35 12.23 -2.42 3.11
C LEU A 35 11.13 -2.33 4.17
N PHE A 36 9.93 -2.71 3.80
CA PHE A 36 8.80 -2.85 4.72
C PHE A 36 8.79 -4.24 5.35
N ALA A 37 8.54 -4.31 6.65
CA ALA A 37 8.35 -5.56 7.36
C ALA A 37 7.07 -5.50 8.21
N GLN A 38 6.16 -6.46 7.97
CA GLN A 38 4.96 -6.67 8.78
C GLN A 38 5.30 -7.65 9.89
N VAL A 39 5.18 -7.21 11.12
CA VAL A 39 5.39 -8.07 12.30
C VAL A 39 4.06 -8.71 12.69
N SER A 40 4.04 -10.03 12.85
CA SER A 40 2.86 -10.73 13.34
C SER A 40 2.66 -10.46 14.83
N VAL A 41 1.41 -10.15 15.23
CA VAL A 41 1.05 -9.90 16.63
C VAL A 41 1.06 -11.19 17.46
N ASN A 42 0.56 -12.28 16.88
CA ASN A 42 0.29 -13.54 17.57
C ASN A 42 1.35 -14.62 17.31
N GLU A 43 2.28 -14.38 16.39
CA GLU A 43 3.28 -15.36 15.97
C GLU A 43 4.67 -14.74 15.96
N LYS A 44 5.71 -15.54 16.18
CA LYS A 44 7.11 -15.12 15.98
C LYS A 44 7.47 -15.11 14.49
N ARG A 45 6.80 -14.25 13.72
CA ARG A 45 6.98 -14.14 12.27
C ARG A 45 7.07 -12.69 11.84
N VAL A 46 7.97 -12.42 10.91
CA VAL A 46 8.08 -11.17 10.18
C VAL A 46 7.87 -11.48 8.69
N ASP A 47 6.96 -10.77 8.04
CA ASP A 47 6.68 -10.91 6.62
C ASP A 47 7.16 -9.66 5.87
N THR A 48 8.02 -9.86 4.90
CA THR A 48 8.57 -8.81 4.02
C THR A 48 8.01 -8.86 2.60
N ARG A 49 7.01 -9.69 2.33
CA ARG A 49 6.35 -9.76 1.00
C ARG A 49 5.38 -8.61 0.75
N PRO A 50 4.57 -8.17 1.75
CA PRO A 50 3.66 -7.07 1.53
C PRO A 50 4.40 -5.73 1.40
N ASN A 51 3.70 -4.75 0.84
CA ASN A 51 4.13 -3.35 0.81
C ASN A 51 3.22 -2.51 1.71
N CYS A 52 3.69 -1.32 2.13
CA CYS A 52 2.91 -0.39 2.92
C CYS A 52 3.16 1.06 2.50
N GLY A 53 2.19 1.64 1.78
CA GLY A 53 2.24 3.05 1.36
C GLY A 53 2.21 4.03 2.54
N ASN A 54 1.44 3.72 3.60
CA ASN A 54 1.35 4.60 4.77
C ASN A 54 2.68 4.73 5.52
N MET A 55 3.42 3.62 5.69
CA MET A 55 4.75 3.65 6.31
C MET A 55 5.75 4.41 5.43
N LEU A 56 5.59 4.36 4.12
CA LEU A 56 6.45 5.05 3.16
C LEU A 56 6.41 6.58 3.33
N ALA A 57 5.30 7.14 3.80
CA ALA A 57 5.20 8.59 4.07
C ALA A 57 6.22 9.07 5.12
N GLY A 58 6.61 8.20 6.06
CA GLY A 58 7.65 8.51 7.04
C GLY A 58 9.08 8.37 6.52
N VAL A 59 9.30 7.70 5.41
CA VAL A 59 10.65 7.37 4.89
C VAL A 59 11.40 8.62 4.43
N GLY A 60 10.72 9.53 3.72
CA GLY A 60 11.32 10.79 3.25
C GLY A 60 11.77 11.69 4.41
N PRO A 61 10.88 12.05 5.35
CA PRO A 61 11.24 12.81 6.55
C PRO A 61 12.39 12.17 7.33
N PHE A 62 12.30 10.86 7.60
CA PHE A 62 13.36 10.11 8.29
C PHE A 62 14.70 10.20 7.55
N ALA A 63 14.72 10.01 6.24
CA ALA A 63 15.95 10.04 5.46
C ALA A 63 16.65 11.41 5.53
N ILE A 64 15.88 12.49 5.56
CA ILE A 64 16.41 13.86 5.69
C ILE A 64 16.95 14.06 7.11
N GLU A 65 16.21 13.75 8.14
CA GLU A 65 16.60 13.95 9.54
C GLU A 65 17.80 13.10 9.97
N GLN A 66 17.94 11.91 9.39
CA GLN A 66 19.12 11.06 9.61
C GLN A 66 20.31 11.42 8.72
N GLY A 67 20.22 12.49 7.92
CA GLY A 67 21.30 12.93 7.04
C GLY A 67 21.62 11.94 5.91
N LEU A 68 20.68 11.05 5.57
CA LEU A 68 20.81 10.18 4.40
C LEU A 68 20.61 10.97 3.10
N VAL A 69 19.77 12.00 3.13
CA VAL A 69 19.50 12.93 2.04
C VAL A 69 19.65 14.36 2.56
N ALA A 70 20.37 15.20 1.83
CA ALA A 70 20.48 16.62 2.17
C ALA A 70 19.17 17.35 1.89
N ALA A 71 18.69 18.13 2.86
CA ALA A 71 17.53 18.97 2.66
C ALA A 71 17.81 20.10 1.66
N THR A 72 16.81 20.42 0.85
CA THR A 72 16.77 21.61 -0.01
C THR A 72 15.77 22.62 0.55
N GLU A 73 15.90 23.91 0.19
CA GLU A 73 14.96 24.94 0.64
C GLU A 73 13.57 24.71 0.04
N GLY A 74 12.56 24.80 0.88
CA GLY A 74 11.15 24.72 0.53
C GLY A 74 10.61 23.28 0.39
N THR A 75 11.14 22.48 -0.52
CA THR A 75 10.71 21.10 -0.73
C THR A 75 11.88 20.23 -1.10
N THR A 76 12.06 19.12 -0.43
CA THR A 76 13.09 18.12 -0.72
C THR A 76 12.46 16.90 -1.41
N LEU A 77 13.02 16.52 -2.54
CA LEU A 77 12.68 15.27 -3.22
C LEU A 77 13.60 14.15 -2.70
N VAL A 78 13.02 13.09 -2.20
CA VAL A 78 13.71 11.86 -1.80
C VAL A 78 13.29 10.74 -2.74
N ARG A 79 14.24 10.21 -3.51
CA ARG A 79 14.01 9.10 -4.44
C ARG A 79 14.20 7.78 -3.69
N VAL A 80 13.10 7.06 -3.53
CA VAL A 80 13.05 5.82 -2.74
C VAL A 80 12.97 4.62 -3.67
N PHE A 81 13.82 3.63 -3.44
CA PHE A 81 13.67 2.29 -4.01
C PHE A 81 12.96 1.39 -2.99
N ASN A 82 11.79 0.90 -3.36
CA ASN A 82 11.03 -0.05 -2.56
C ASN A 82 11.50 -1.48 -2.85
N VAL A 83 12.18 -2.08 -1.88
CA VAL A 83 12.76 -3.41 -2.01
C VAL A 83 11.69 -4.51 -2.10
N ASN A 84 10.53 -4.31 -1.45
CA ASN A 84 9.45 -5.30 -1.47
C ASN A 84 8.82 -5.49 -2.85
N THR A 85 8.67 -4.39 -3.60
CA THR A 85 7.98 -4.37 -4.89
C THR A 85 8.91 -4.14 -6.08
N ASN A 86 10.21 -3.93 -5.83
CA ASN A 86 11.19 -3.58 -6.85
C ASN A 86 10.77 -2.35 -7.67
N SER A 87 10.20 -1.35 -7.01
CA SER A 87 9.65 -0.14 -7.63
C SER A 87 10.26 1.13 -7.06
N ARG A 88 10.16 2.23 -7.82
CA ARG A 88 10.68 3.53 -7.41
C ARG A 88 9.53 4.45 -7.04
N ILE A 89 9.75 5.22 -5.99
CA ILE A 89 8.80 6.19 -5.49
C ILE A 89 9.53 7.51 -5.24
N ASP A 90 8.97 8.60 -5.75
CA ASP A 90 9.39 9.95 -5.43
C ASP A 90 8.59 10.45 -4.22
N VAL A 91 9.30 10.79 -3.15
CA VAL A 91 8.73 11.32 -1.92
C VAL A 91 9.08 12.80 -1.81
N GLN A 92 8.06 13.67 -1.87
CA GLN A 92 8.23 15.11 -1.71
C GLN A 92 7.90 15.50 -0.27
N VAL A 93 8.89 16.06 0.42
CA VAL A 93 8.82 16.49 1.82
C VAL A 93 8.91 18.00 1.91
N GLN A 94 8.04 18.63 2.70
CA GLN A 94 8.14 20.07 2.96
C GLN A 94 9.34 20.34 3.87
N THR A 95 10.26 21.19 3.41
CA THR A 95 11.53 21.50 4.10
C THR A 95 11.84 23.00 4.09
N PRO A 96 10.92 23.83 4.64
CA PRO A 96 11.21 25.26 4.81
C PRO A 96 12.44 25.45 5.70
N HIS A 97 13.32 26.34 5.30
CA HIS A 97 14.58 26.62 6.01
C HIS A 97 15.51 25.41 6.15
N GLY A 98 15.38 24.43 5.26
CA GLY A 98 16.20 23.21 5.27
C GLY A 98 15.86 22.20 6.36
N HIS A 99 14.70 22.32 6.99
CA HIS A 99 14.22 21.42 8.04
C HIS A 99 12.87 20.78 7.66
N VAL A 100 12.66 19.53 8.05
CA VAL A 100 11.38 18.85 7.84
C VAL A 100 10.27 19.60 8.57
N ALA A 101 9.21 19.96 7.86
CA ALA A 101 8.00 20.52 8.44
C ALA A 101 7.02 19.39 8.73
N TYR A 102 6.44 19.39 9.94
CA TYR A 102 5.37 18.50 10.36
C TYR A 102 4.03 19.24 10.45
N ASP A 103 4.06 20.52 10.80
CA ASP A 103 2.88 21.35 10.86
C ASP A 103 2.47 21.84 9.47
N GLY A 104 1.16 21.80 9.18
CA GLY A 104 0.59 22.22 7.91
C GLY A 104 -0.93 22.12 7.89
N ASP A 105 -1.51 22.32 6.73
CA ASP A 105 -2.96 22.41 6.51
C ASP A 105 -3.55 21.21 5.75
N ALA A 106 -2.73 20.22 5.42
CA ALA A 106 -3.19 19.03 4.71
C ALA A 106 -4.09 18.18 5.62
N ARG A 107 -5.23 17.74 5.06
CA ARG A 107 -6.18 16.86 5.72
C ARG A 107 -6.30 15.54 5.00
N ILE A 108 -6.51 14.48 5.78
CA ILE A 108 -6.85 13.13 5.29
C ILE A 108 -8.13 12.71 6.02
N ASP A 109 -9.13 12.25 5.28
CA ASP A 109 -10.39 11.78 5.85
C ASP A 109 -10.13 10.62 6.82
N GLY A 110 -10.76 10.67 8.00
CA GLY A 110 -10.56 9.69 9.06
C GLY A 110 -9.30 9.89 9.92
N VAL A 111 -8.51 10.95 9.67
CA VAL A 111 -7.35 11.34 10.49
C VAL A 111 -7.63 12.68 11.17
N ASP A 112 -7.50 12.74 12.49
CA ASP A 112 -7.71 13.95 13.26
C ASP A 112 -6.62 15.01 13.00
N GLY A 113 -7.05 16.27 12.89
CA GLY A 113 -6.15 17.41 12.76
C GLY A 113 -5.65 17.65 11.33
N THR A 114 -4.54 18.38 11.24
CA THR A 114 -3.85 18.73 9.98
C THR A 114 -2.34 18.55 10.17
N ALA A 115 -1.62 18.35 9.08
CA ALA A 115 -0.16 18.20 9.07
C ALA A 115 0.44 18.73 7.74
N ALA A 116 1.76 18.85 7.68
CA ALA A 116 2.44 19.12 6.43
C ALA A 116 2.26 17.94 5.46
N PRO A 117 1.98 18.20 4.17
CA PRO A 117 1.78 17.12 3.20
C PRO A 117 3.10 16.42 2.86
N VAL A 118 3.08 15.10 2.85
CA VAL A 118 4.10 14.28 2.22
C VAL A 118 3.49 13.65 0.97
N ARG A 119 3.99 14.01 -0.20
CA ARG A 119 3.47 13.49 -1.48
C ARG A 119 4.28 12.30 -1.94
N LEU A 120 3.59 11.22 -2.25
CA LEU A 120 4.16 9.98 -2.77
C LEU A 120 3.78 9.83 -4.25
N ASN A 121 4.77 9.79 -5.13
CA ASN A 121 4.59 9.52 -6.55
C ASN A 121 5.18 8.16 -6.90
N PHE A 122 4.31 7.18 -7.15
CA PHE A 122 4.69 5.82 -7.50
C PHE A 122 5.00 5.75 -9.00
N LEU A 123 6.27 5.65 -9.36
CA LEU A 123 6.74 5.71 -10.75
C LEU A 123 6.48 4.41 -11.52
N ASP A 124 6.65 3.27 -10.85
CA ASP A 124 6.60 1.94 -11.47
C ASP A 124 5.37 1.13 -10.99
N ALA A 125 4.24 1.83 -10.74
CA ALA A 125 3.06 1.21 -10.14
C ALA A 125 2.17 0.45 -11.13
N TRP A 126 2.29 0.77 -12.40
CA TRP A 126 1.38 0.29 -13.45
C TRP A 126 1.85 -1.04 -14.02
N GLY A 127 1.05 -2.10 -13.84
CA GLY A 127 1.40 -3.43 -14.31
C GLY A 127 2.59 -4.06 -13.58
N SER A 128 2.86 -3.68 -12.34
CA SER A 128 4.06 -4.10 -11.61
C SER A 128 4.08 -5.59 -11.25
N VAL A 129 2.94 -6.24 -11.20
CA VAL A 129 2.81 -7.66 -10.86
C VAL A 129 2.58 -8.51 -12.10
N THR A 130 1.74 -8.06 -13.01
CA THR A 130 1.26 -8.86 -14.16
C THR A 130 1.89 -8.44 -15.48
N GLY A 131 2.64 -7.32 -15.49
CA GLY A 131 3.26 -6.75 -16.70
C GLY A 131 2.34 -5.83 -17.52
N SER A 132 1.08 -5.65 -17.13
CA SER A 132 0.13 -4.78 -17.81
C SER A 132 -0.87 -4.16 -16.85
N VAL A 133 -1.26 -2.90 -17.08
CA VAL A 133 -2.33 -2.21 -16.31
C VAL A 133 -3.64 -2.98 -16.40
N PHE A 134 -3.97 -3.50 -17.57
CA PHE A 134 -5.14 -4.36 -17.80
C PHE A 134 -4.65 -5.77 -18.19
N PRO A 135 -4.43 -6.66 -17.20
CA PRO A 135 -3.80 -7.97 -17.44
C PRO A 135 -4.60 -8.88 -18.38
N THR A 136 -5.91 -8.69 -18.47
CA THR A 136 -6.78 -9.44 -19.39
C THR A 136 -6.78 -8.87 -20.83
N GLY A 137 -6.09 -7.73 -21.04
CA GLY A 137 -6.10 -7.00 -22.31
C GLY A 137 -7.36 -6.18 -22.54
N LYS A 138 -8.26 -6.09 -21.55
CA LYS A 138 -9.54 -5.37 -21.65
C LYS A 138 -9.73 -4.45 -20.44
N THR A 139 -10.44 -3.35 -20.66
CA THR A 139 -10.87 -2.45 -19.58
C THR A 139 -12.09 -2.98 -18.82
N GLN A 140 -12.84 -3.89 -19.43
CA GLN A 140 -13.99 -4.55 -18.83
C GLN A 140 -14.06 -6.00 -19.28
N ASP A 141 -14.27 -6.89 -18.33
CA ASP A 141 -14.57 -8.31 -18.52
C ASP A 141 -15.93 -8.63 -17.92
N THR A 142 -16.51 -9.78 -18.32
CA THR A 142 -17.67 -10.35 -17.64
C THR A 142 -17.24 -11.66 -16.99
N ILE A 143 -17.41 -11.76 -15.68
CA ILE A 143 -17.11 -12.96 -14.89
C ILE A 143 -18.39 -13.35 -14.13
N GLN A 144 -18.88 -14.58 -14.40
CA GLN A 144 -20.11 -15.10 -13.77
C GLN A 144 -21.33 -14.17 -13.91
N GLY A 145 -21.41 -13.45 -15.05
CA GLY A 145 -22.50 -12.52 -15.32
C GLY A 145 -22.34 -11.14 -14.67
N VAL A 146 -21.24 -10.89 -13.97
CA VAL A 146 -20.90 -9.59 -13.37
C VAL A 146 -19.85 -8.89 -14.23
N ASP A 147 -20.07 -7.63 -14.52
CA ASP A 147 -19.08 -6.79 -15.19
C ASP A 147 -17.99 -6.36 -14.22
N VAL A 148 -16.75 -6.62 -14.59
CA VAL A 148 -15.59 -6.37 -13.72
C VAL A 148 -14.48 -5.66 -14.50
N THR A 149 -13.66 -4.89 -13.80
CA THR A 149 -12.36 -4.42 -14.31
C THR A 149 -11.24 -5.11 -13.55
N CYS A 150 -10.45 -5.91 -14.25
CA CYS A 150 -9.22 -6.50 -13.73
C CYS A 150 -8.09 -5.51 -13.96
N ILE A 151 -7.48 -5.00 -12.90
CA ILE A 151 -6.46 -3.94 -13.00
C ILE A 151 -5.26 -4.25 -12.11
N ASP A 152 -4.06 -3.93 -12.62
CA ASP A 152 -2.80 -3.93 -11.87
C ASP A 152 -2.25 -2.50 -11.82
N ALA A 153 -2.59 -1.79 -10.75
CA ALA A 153 -2.21 -0.41 -10.50
C ALA A 153 -1.74 -0.25 -9.05
N ALA A 154 -0.45 -0.47 -8.81
CA ALA A 154 0.19 -0.61 -7.49
C ALA A 154 -0.28 -1.85 -6.69
N GLN A 155 -1.50 -2.27 -6.89
CA GLN A 155 -2.08 -3.53 -6.40
C GLN A 155 -2.91 -4.17 -7.51
N VAL A 156 -2.93 -5.49 -7.53
CA VAL A 156 -3.83 -6.23 -8.40
C VAL A 156 -5.21 -6.24 -7.77
N MET A 157 -6.19 -5.71 -8.49
CA MET A 157 -7.56 -5.57 -8.02
C MET A 157 -8.57 -6.02 -9.06
N VAL A 158 -9.74 -6.42 -8.57
CA VAL A 158 -10.94 -6.66 -9.38
C VAL A 158 -12.01 -5.67 -8.93
N LEU A 159 -12.29 -4.67 -9.75
CA LEU A 159 -13.28 -3.64 -9.45
C LEU A 159 -14.65 -4.08 -9.96
N MET A 160 -15.68 -3.92 -9.13
CA MET A 160 -17.06 -4.32 -9.41
C MET A 160 -18.01 -3.27 -8.84
N ARG A 161 -19.21 -3.18 -9.39
CA ARG A 161 -20.24 -2.29 -8.84
C ARG A 161 -20.95 -2.98 -7.68
N ALA A 162 -21.10 -2.29 -6.56
CA ALA A 162 -21.82 -2.77 -5.38
C ALA A 162 -23.27 -3.18 -5.73
N ALA A 163 -23.93 -2.42 -6.62
CA ALA A 163 -25.29 -2.68 -7.08
C ALA A 163 -25.47 -4.05 -7.77
N ASP A 164 -24.42 -4.59 -8.40
CA ASP A 164 -24.48 -5.90 -9.07
C ASP A 164 -24.60 -7.05 -8.06
N PHE A 165 -24.35 -6.76 -6.77
CA PHE A 165 -24.51 -7.67 -5.63
C PHE A 165 -25.70 -7.28 -4.73
N GLY A 166 -26.55 -6.35 -5.16
CA GLY A 166 -27.66 -5.84 -4.35
C GLY A 166 -27.23 -4.96 -3.17
N LEU A 167 -26.00 -4.42 -3.21
CA LEU A 167 -25.45 -3.54 -2.19
C LEU A 167 -25.62 -2.06 -2.58
N GLN A 168 -25.65 -1.19 -1.58
CA GLN A 168 -25.74 0.26 -1.76
C GLN A 168 -24.39 0.96 -1.64
N GLY A 169 -23.37 0.28 -1.06
CA GLY A 169 -22.03 0.85 -0.78
C GLY A 169 -21.99 1.62 0.55
N THR A 170 -23.00 1.44 1.40
CA THR A 170 -23.11 2.07 2.73
C THR A 170 -23.17 1.03 3.86
N GLU A 171 -23.06 -0.24 3.51
CA GLU A 171 -23.06 -1.35 4.44
C GLU A 171 -21.87 -1.26 5.41
N SER A 172 -22.10 -1.61 6.67
CA SER A 172 -21.03 -1.73 7.66
C SER A 172 -20.13 -2.93 7.37
N ALA A 173 -18.93 -2.93 7.93
CA ALA A 173 -18.01 -4.06 7.82
C ALA A 173 -18.63 -5.36 8.33
N ASP A 174 -19.35 -5.33 9.47
CA ASP A 174 -20.01 -6.48 10.06
C ASP A 174 -21.13 -7.05 9.16
N GLU A 175 -21.89 -6.19 8.49
CA GLU A 175 -22.91 -6.60 7.53
C GLU A 175 -22.28 -7.30 6.32
N LEU A 176 -21.17 -6.75 5.78
CA LEU A 176 -20.44 -7.36 4.67
C LEU A 176 -19.80 -8.69 5.08
N ASP A 177 -19.16 -8.75 6.25
CA ASP A 177 -18.48 -9.95 6.75
C ASP A 177 -19.44 -11.08 7.09
N SER A 178 -20.64 -10.76 7.59
CA SER A 178 -21.68 -11.76 7.89
C SER A 178 -22.40 -12.27 6.63
N ASN A 179 -22.31 -11.58 5.50
CA ASN A 179 -22.98 -11.96 4.26
C ASN A 179 -22.24 -13.10 3.53
N THR A 180 -22.53 -14.34 3.94
CA THR A 180 -21.89 -15.55 3.38
C THR A 180 -22.13 -15.71 1.87
N ALA A 181 -23.31 -15.33 1.37
CA ALA A 181 -23.62 -15.43 -0.05
C ALA A 181 -22.75 -14.46 -0.88
N LEU A 182 -22.62 -13.22 -0.43
CA LEU A 182 -21.73 -12.22 -1.02
C LEU A 182 -20.28 -12.73 -1.05
N ARG A 183 -19.76 -13.17 0.10
CA ARG A 183 -18.38 -13.66 0.23
C ARG A 183 -18.10 -14.83 -0.71
N THR A 184 -19.04 -15.76 -0.85
CA THR A 184 -18.91 -16.89 -1.77
C THR A 184 -18.86 -16.44 -3.22
N ALA A 185 -19.73 -15.48 -3.61
CA ALA A 185 -19.74 -14.93 -4.96
C ALA A 185 -18.42 -14.16 -5.27
N LEU A 186 -17.99 -13.29 -4.35
CA LEU A 186 -16.74 -12.54 -4.49
C LEU A 186 -15.53 -13.47 -4.60
N GLU A 187 -15.44 -14.51 -3.78
CA GLU A 187 -14.34 -15.47 -3.83
C GLU A 187 -14.29 -16.23 -5.16
N SER A 188 -15.46 -16.60 -5.70
CA SER A 188 -15.55 -17.26 -6.99
C SER A 188 -15.10 -16.36 -8.13
N ILE A 189 -15.51 -15.09 -8.12
CA ILE A 189 -15.08 -14.08 -9.10
C ILE A 189 -13.58 -13.81 -8.96
N ARG A 190 -13.07 -13.67 -7.73
CA ARG A 190 -11.66 -13.43 -7.45
C ARG A 190 -10.77 -14.52 -8.05
N ARG A 191 -11.14 -15.79 -7.89
CA ARG A 191 -10.38 -16.93 -8.44
C ARG A 191 -10.33 -16.92 -9.95
N GLU A 192 -11.48 -16.72 -10.58
CA GLU A 192 -11.58 -16.66 -12.06
C GLU A 192 -10.80 -15.46 -12.61
N ALA A 193 -10.94 -14.29 -11.98
CA ALA A 193 -10.19 -13.10 -12.35
C ALA A 193 -8.67 -13.31 -12.19
N GLY A 194 -8.24 -13.89 -11.07
CA GLY A 194 -6.82 -14.20 -10.85
C GLY A 194 -6.25 -15.13 -11.92
N TYR A 195 -6.99 -16.13 -12.34
CA TYR A 195 -6.61 -16.99 -13.44
C TYR A 195 -6.48 -16.22 -14.76
N ARG A 196 -7.47 -15.40 -15.11
CA ARG A 196 -7.46 -14.58 -16.34
C ARG A 196 -6.34 -13.53 -16.35
N MET A 197 -5.95 -13.03 -15.20
CA MET A 197 -4.83 -12.11 -15.03
C MET A 197 -3.45 -12.81 -15.04
N GLY A 198 -3.38 -14.13 -15.20
CA GLY A 198 -2.14 -14.88 -15.24
C GLY A 198 -1.48 -15.12 -13.87
N LEU A 199 -2.21 -14.90 -12.77
CA LEU A 199 -1.69 -15.06 -11.40
C LEU A 199 -1.71 -16.53 -10.90
N GLY A 200 -2.25 -17.46 -11.71
CA GLY A 200 -2.35 -18.89 -11.38
C GLY A 200 -3.53 -19.23 -10.47
N LEU A 201 -3.70 -20.55 -10.21
CA LEU A 201 -4.80 -21.07 -9.37
C LEU A 201 -4.49 -21.01 -7.87
N SER A 202 -3.26 -20.71 -7.48
CA SER A 202 -2.76 -20.82 -6.10
C SER A 202 -2.79 -19.51 -5.33
N LEU A 203 -3.74 -18.62 -5.61
CA LEU A 203 -3.92 -17.38 -4.84
C LEU A 203 -4.69 -17.65 -3.54
N ILE A 204 -4.09 -18.44 -2.65
CA ILE A 204 -4.68 -18.71 -1.33
C ILE A 204 -4.41 -17.55 -0.34
N HIS A 205 -3.51 -16.61 -0.69
CA HIS A 205 -3.09 -15.54 0.21
C HIS A 205 -2.93 -14.20 -0.53
N ILE A 206 -4.03 -13.58 -0.85
CA ILE A 206 -4.07 -12.14 -1.04
C ILE A 206 -5.06 -11.55 -0.04
#